data_c648d0aa98b9a97c89fd75f4222f96b6
#
_entry.id   c648d0aa98b9a97c89fd75f4222f96b6
#
_cell.length_a   1.000
_cell.length_b   1.000
_cell.length_c   1.000
_cell.angle_alpha   90.00
_cell.angle_beta   90.00
_cell.angle_gamma   90.00
#
_symmetry.space_group_name_H-M   'P 1'
#
loop_
_entity.id
_entity.type
_entity.pdbx_description
1 polymer ?
#
loop_
_entity_poly.entity_id
_entity_poly.type
_entity_poly.pdbx_seq_one_letter_code
_entity_poly.pdbx_strand_id
1 'polypeptide(L)'
;LKTGMIVAERYEILGKIGTGGMADVYKAKDHKLNRFVAVKVLKPEFREDTTFIKKFRSEAQAAAVLTHPNIVNVFDVGDDNGVYYIVMELIEGITLKEYISKKGKLSVKEATSIAIQVSMGLEAAHSHGIVHRDVKPQNIIISMDGKVKVTDFGIARAASSNTISSN
;
A
#
# COMPACT_ATOMS: atom_id res chain seq x y z
N LEU A 1 15.85 -2.91 -5.47
CA LEU A 1 15.73 -3.39 -6.85
C LEU A 1 16.17 -2.30 -7.83
N LYS A 2 16.64 -2.72 -8.98
CA LYS A 2 17.10 -1.81 -10.05
C LYS A 2 16.10 -1.81 -11.21
N THR A 3 16.03 -0.70 -11.91
CA THR A 3 15.24 -0.58 -13.16
C THR A 3 15.66 -1.66 -14.15
N GLY A 4 14.69 -2.33 -14.75
CA GLY A 4 14.90 -3.42 -15.70
C GLY A 4 14.93 -4.81 -15.10
N MET A 5 15.03 -4.94 -13.77
CA MET A 5 14.92 -6.24 -13.10
C MET A 5 13.50 -6.79 -13.25
N ILE A 6 13.39 -8.10 -13.41
CA ILE A 6 12.09 -8.78 -13.52
C ILE A 6 11.88 -9.64 -12.27
N VAL A 7 10.81 -9.38 -11.55
CA VAL A 7 10.41 -10.12 -10.35
C VAL A 7 9.41 -11.20 -10.76
N ALA A 8 9.59 -12.41 -10.25
CA ALA A 8 8.72 -13.56 -10.51
C ALA A 8 8.48 -13.84 -12.01
N GLU A 9 9.48 -13.56 -12.85
CA GLU A 9 9.40 -13.71 -14.31
C GLU A 9 8.21 -12.98 -14.95
N ARG A 10 7.70 -11.96 -14.28
CA ARG A 10 6.45 -11.30 -14.67
C ARG A 10 6.48 -9.78 -14.53
N TYR A 11 7.02 -9.25 -13.44
CA TYR A 11 6.93 -7.83 -13.12
C TYR A 11 8.27 -7.13 -13.39
N GLU A 12 8.31 -6.32 -14.43
CA GLU A 12 9.49 -5.53 -14.77
C GLU A 12 9.51 -4.24 -13.97
N ILE A 13 10.54 -4.01 -13.17
CA ILE A 13 10.73 -2.81 -12.37
C ILE A 13 11.07 -1.62 -13.27
N LEU A 14 10.29 -0.57 -13.21
CA LEU A 14 10.49 0.65 -14.00
C LEU A 14 11.11 1.78 -13.19
N GLY A 15 10.87 1.84 -11.88
CA GLY A 15 11.45 2.86 -11.02
C GLY A 15 10.81 2.85 -9.63
N LYS A 16 11.53 3.40 -8.65
CA LYS A 16 11.03 3.57 -7.29
C LYS A 16 10.08 4.77 -7.23
N ILE A 17 8.90 4.57 -6.65
CA ILE A 17 7.89 5.62 -6.51
C ILE A 17 7.61 6.00 -5.05
N GLY A 18 8.09 5.22 -4.10
CA GLY A 18 7.91 5.51 -2.69
C GLY A 18 8.83 4.70 -1.81
N THR A 19 9.02 5.18 -0.58
CA THR A 19 9.80 4.47 0.43
C THR A 19 9.12 4.63 1.79
N GLY A 20 9.03 3.54 2.52
CA GLY A 20 8.49 3.51 3.89
C GLY A 20 9.49 2.92 4.86
N GLY A 21 9.07 2.72 6.11
CA GLY A 21 9.92 2.13 7.15
C GLY A 21 10.34 0.70 6.86
N MET A 22 9.44 -0.13 6.34
CA MET A 22 9.66 -1.57 6.11
C MET A 22 9.83 -1.95 4.65
N ALA A 23 9.27 -1.17 3.74
CA ALA A 23 9.20 -1.53 2.33
C ALA A 23 9.43 -0.33 1.42
N ASP A 24 9.94 -0.62 0.24
CA ASP A 24 10.00 0.31 -0.88
C ASP A 24 8.91 -0.03 -1.88
N VAL A 25 8.38 0.97 -2.58
CA VAL A 25 7.35 0.78 -3.60
C VAL A 25 7.92 1.16 -4.96
N TYR A 26 7.69 0.29 -5.94
CA TYR A 26 8.15 0.47 -7.32
C TYR A 26 6.97 0.49 -8.28
N LYS A 27 7.09 1.31 -9.32
CA LYS A 27 6.26 1.15 -10.52
C LYS A 27 6.80 -0.02 -11.32
N ALA A 28 5.94 -0.90 -11.80
CA ALA A 28 6.34 -2.05 -12.60
C ALA A 28 5.36 -2.30 -13.74
N LYS A 29 5.84 -3.02 -14.75
CA LYS A 29 5.02 -3.53 -15.84
C LYS A 29 4.72 -4.99 -15.60
N ASP A 30 3.45 -5.33 -15.50
CA ASP A 30 2.98 -6.71 -15.51
C ASP A 30 2.90 -7.21 -16.95
N HIS A 31 3.86 -8.02 -17.36
CA HIS A 31 3.93 -8.52 -18.74
C HIS A 31 2.88 -9.61 -19.04
N LYS A 32 2.33 -10.24 -18.03
CA LYS A 32 1.29 -11.26 -18.21
C LYS A 32 -0.07 -10.65 -18.55
N LEU A 33 -0.45 -9.60 -17.83
CA LEU A 33 -1.72 -8.89 -18.04
C LEU A 33 -1.57 -7.58 -18.81
N ASN A 34 -0.34 -7.24 -19.21
CA ASN A 34 -0.02 -6.05 -20.00
C ASN A 34 -0.55 -4.77 -19.36
N ARG A 35 -0.21 -4.56 -18.09
CA ARG A 35 -0.64 -3.37 -17.34
C ARG A 35 0.45 -2.88 -16.38
N PHE A 36 0.37 -1.61 -16.00
CA PHE A 36 1.22 -1.08 -14.94
C PHE A 36 0.65 -1.41 -13.57
N VAL A 37 1.53 -1.71 -12.63
CA VAL A 37 1.20 -2.04 -11.24
C VAL A 37 2.19 -1.38 -10.29
N ALA A 38 1.84 -1.33 -9.00
CA ALA A 38 2.77 -0.99 -7.93
C ALA A 38 3.27 -2.28 -7.29
N VAL A 39 4.57 -2.38 -7.05
CA VAL A 39 5.18 -3.52 -6.36
C VAL A 39 5.82 -3.01 -5.08
N LYS A 40 5.31 -3.46 -3.95
CA LYS A 40 5.86 -3.18 -2.62
C LYS A 40 6.81 -4.29 -2.26
N VAL A 41 8.05 -3.95 -1.94
CA VAL A 41 9.13 -4.90 -1.67
C VAL A 41 9.65 -4.70 -0.25
N LEU A 42 9.68 -5.77 0.53
CA LEU A 42 10.23 -5.74 1.89
C LEU A 42 11.72 -5.39 1.83
N LYS A 43 12.14 -4.41 2.65
CA LYS A 43 13.54 -3.97 2.70
C LYS A 43 14.46 -5.09 3.16
N PRO A 44 15.74 -5.11 2.68
CA PRO A 44 16.70 -6.16 3.01
C PRO A 44 16.88 -6.43 4.51
N GLU A 45 16.84 -5.38 5.36
CA GLU A 45 17.03 -5.52 6.80
C GLU A 45 15.94 -6.35 7.50
N PHE A 46 14.79 -6.55 6.85
CA PHE A 46 13.66 -7.33 7.41
C PHE A 46 13.54 -8.73 6.79
N ARG A 47 14.33 -9.05 5.78
CA ARG A 47 14.19 -10.30 5.00
C ARG A 47 14.61 -11.56 5.75
N GLU A 48 15.36 -11.43 6.84
CA GLU A 48 15.77 -12.56 7.69
C GLU A 48 14.93 -12.71 8.95
N ASP A 49 14.06 -11.74 9.23
CA ASP A 49 13.12 -11.81 10.35
C ASP A 49 11.84 -12.53 9.93
N THR A 50 11.73 -13.80 10.32
CA THR A 50 10.57 -14.64 9.96
C THR A 50 9.25 -14.09 10.46
N THR A 51 9.25 -13.38 11.59
CA THR A 51 8.04 -12.75 12.15
C THR A 51 7.55 -11.62 11.24
N PHE A 52 8.45 -10.76 10.78
CA PHE A 52 8.13 -9.68 9.85
C PHE A 52 7.66 -10.20 8.49
N ILE A 53 8.34 -11.19 7.95
CA ILE A 53 7.99 -11.83 6.68
C ILE A 53 6.59 -12.43 6.74
N LYS A 54 6.31 -13.21 7.78
CA LYS A 54 5.01 -13.86 7.97
C LYS A 54 3.89 -12.83 8.10
N LYS A 55 4.12 -11.78 8.86
CA LYS A 55 3.16 -10.71 9.07
C LYS A 55 2.91 -9.90 7.80
N PHE A 56 3.97 -9.53 7.08
CA PHE A 56 3.93 -8.86 5.78
C PHE A 56 3.04 -9.64 4.79
N ARG A 57 3.29 -10.94 4.66
CA ARG A 57 2.54 -11.83 3.78
C ARG A 57 1.09 -12.00 4.22
N SER A 58 0.86 -12.26 5.49
CA SER A 58 -0.46 -12.54 6.08
C SER A 58 -1.41 -11.35 5.95
N GLU A 59 -0.94 -10.15 6.25
CA GLU A 59 -1.73 -8.92 6.14
C GLU A 59 -2.06 -8.59 4.69
N ALA A 60 -1.11 -8.80 3.78
CA ALA A 60 -1.34 -8.63 2.35
C ALA A 60 -2.37 -9.63 1.80
N GLN A 61 -2.31 -10.89 2.24
CA GLN A 61 -3.30 -11.91 1.86
C GLN A 61 -4.69 -11.56 2.38
N ALA A 62 -4.80 -11.02 3.59
CA ALA A 62 -6.08 -10.55 4.13
C ALA A 62 -6.63 -9.38 3.30
N ALA A 63 -5.79 -8.42 2.95
CA ALA A 63 -6.18 -7.27 2.12
C ALA A 63 -6.54 -7.67 0.68
N ALA A 64 -6.00 -8.76 0.17
CA ALA A 64 -6.23 -9.22 -1.20
C ALA A 64 -7.69 -9.63 -1.48
N VAL A 65 -8.46 -9.95 -0.44
CA VAL A 65 -9.90 -10.27 -0.59
C VAL A 65 -10.77 -9.01 -0.72
N LEU A 66 -10.21 -7.83 -0.44
CA LEU A 66 -10.93 -6.57 -0.50
C LEU A 66 -10.94 -6.03 -1.94
N THR A 67 -12.13 -5.84 -2.49
CA THR A 67 -12.33 -5.15 -3.78
C THR A 67 -13.34 -4.03 -3.56
N HIS A 68 -12.87 -2.79 -3.61
CA HIS A 68 -13.70 -1.61 -3.40
C HIS A 68 -13.08 -0.39 -4.08
N PRO A 69 -13.88 0.53 -4.64
CA PRO A 69 -13.35 1.74 -5.29
C PRO A 69 -12.52 2.65 -4.39
N ASN A 70 -12.76 2.60 -3.08
CA ASN A 70 -12.05 3.42 -2.10
C ASN A 70 -10.95 2.66 -1.32
N ILE A 71 -10.53 1.52 -1.86
CA ILE A 71 -9.41 0.73 -1.33
C ILE A 71 -8.43 0.46 -2.48
N VAL A 72 -7.12 0.58 -2.20
CA VAL A 72 -6.09 0.14 -3.15
C VAL A 72 -6.10 -1.38 -3.18
N ASN A 73 -6.39 -1.95 -4.35
CA ASN A 73 -6.50 -3.40 -4.51
C ASN A 73 -5.14 -4.08 -4.47
N VAL A 74 -5.05 -5.19 -3.74
CA VAL A 74 -3.90 -6.09 -3.77
C VAL A 74 -4.17 -7.19 -4.79
N PHE A 75 -3.27 -7.35 -5.76
CA PHE A 75 -3.43 -8.29 -6.86
C PHE A 75 -2.68 -9.60 -6.65
N ASP A 76 -1.51 -9.56 -6.02
CA ASP A 76 -0.65 -10.71 -5.86
C ASP A 76 0.28 -10.54 -4.66
N VAL A 77 0.74 -11.64 -4.10
CA VAL A 77 1.71 -11.71 -3.00
C VAL A 77 2.66 -12.86 -3.27
N GLY A 78 3.94 -12.64 -3.14
CA GLY A 78 4.88 -13.72 -3.35
C GLY A 78 6.29 -13.44 -2.85
N ASP A 79 7.17 -14.38 -3.16
CA ASP A 79 8.60 -14.23 -2.98
C ASP A 79 9.35 -14.76 -4.20
N ASP A 80 10.45 -14.11 -4.51
CA ASP A 80 11.32 -14.47 -5.61
C ASP A 80 12.78 -14.31 -5.16
N ASN A 81 13.49 -15.41 -4.99
CA ASN A 81 14.90 -15.45 -4.55
C ASN A 81 15.16 -14.58 -3.30
N GLY A 82 14.31 -14.73 -2.28
CA GLY A 82 14.42 -13.98 -1.03
C GLY A 82 13.87 -12.55 -1.08
N VAL A 83 13.33 -12.13 -2.21
CA VAL A 83 12.61 -10.84 -2.35
C VAL A 83 11.13 -11.06 -2.07
N TYR A 84 10.66 -10.51 -0.97
CA TYR A 84 9.23 -10.59 -0.59
C TYR A 84 8.49 -9.38 -1.13
N TYR A 85 7.44 -9.61 -1.90
CA TYR A 85 6.74 -8.55 -2.62
C TYR A 85 5.21 -8.68 -2.54
N ILE A 86 4.57 -7.53 -2.68
CA ILE A 86 3.13 -7.39 -2.81
C ILE A 86 2.86 -6.59 -4.07
N VAL A 87 2.04 -7.12 -4.97
CA VAL A 87 1.62 -6.43 -6.18
C VAL A 87 0.26 -5.81 -5.95
N MET A 88 0.14 -4.54 -6.25
CA MET A 88 -1.11 -3.82 -6.01
C MET A 88 -1.41 -2.83 -7.13
N GLU A 89 -2.61 -2.33 -7.10
CA GLU A 89 -3.09 -1.31 -8.00
C GLU A 89 -2.17 -0.08 -7.98
N LEU A 90 -1.76 0.38 -9.15
CA LEU A 90 -1.01 1.62 -9.29
C LEU A 90 -1.99 2.79 -9.37
N ILE A 91 -1.90 3.72 -8.44
CA ILE A 91 -2.72 4.92 -8.42
C ILE A 91 -1.85 6.10 -8.85
N GLU A 92 -2.24 6.75 -9.93
CA GLU A 92 -1.63 8.02 -10.34
C GLU A 92 -2.27 9.15 -9.52
N GLY A 93 -1.50 9.66 -8.57
CA GLY A 93 -1.99 10.66 -7.63
C GLY A 93 -0.97 10.92 -6.53
N ILE A 94 -1.41 11.56 -5.47
CA ILE A 94 -0.59 11.90 -4.32
C ILE A 94 -1.26 11.44 -3.02
N THR A 95 -0.49 11.34 -1.94
CA THR A 95 -1.05 11.08 -0.62
C THR A 95 -1.86 12.28 -0.13
N LEU A 96 -2.81 12.02 0.76
CA LEU A 96 -3.55 13.10 1.42
C LEU A 96 -2.60 14.04 2.18
N LYS A 97 -1.54 13.50 2.76
CA LYS A 97 -0.52 14.31 3.43
C LYS A 97 0.12 15.33 2.50
N GLU A 98 0.54 14.89 1.31
CA GLU A 98 1.11 15.77 0.28
C GLU A 98 0.09 16.80 -0.21
N TYR A 99 -1.15 16.38 -0.40
CA TYR A 99 -2.24 17.24 -0.83
C TYR A 99 -2.51 18.37 0.18
N ILE A 100 -2.59 18.04 1.47
CA ILE A 100 -2.76 19.03 2.56
C ILE A 100 -1.56 19.98 2.58
N SER A 101 -0.33 19.48 2.44
CA SER A 101 0.87 20.31 2.42
C SER A 101 0.86 21.32 1.27
N LYS A 102 0.37 20.91 0.10
CA LYS A 102 0.29 21.78 -1.07
C LYS A 102 -0.82 22.82 -0.94
N LYS A 103 -1.95 22.46 -0.39
CA LYS A 103 -3.10 23.38 -0.22
C LYS A 103 -3.04 24.21 1.05
N GLY A 104 -2.32 23.76 2.06
CA GLY A 104 -2.27 24.37 3.38
C GLY A 104 -3.50 24.04 4.22
N LYS A 105 -4.71 24.25 3.71
CA LYS A 105 -5.96 24.01 4.41
C LYS A 105 -7.03 23.52 3.44
N LEU A 106 -7.78 22.51 3.86
CA LEU A 106 -8.91 22.00 3.10
C LEU A 106 -10.18 22.76 3.42
N SER A 107 -11.05 22.96 2.43
CA SER A 107 -12.40 23.44 2.66
C SER A 107 -13.21 22.36 3.40
N VAL A 108 -14.28 22.78 4.08
CA VAL A 108 -15.20 21.83 4.74
C VAL A 108 -15.80 20.85 3.73
N LYS A 109 -16.20 21.34 2.56
CA LYS A 109 -16.74 20.50 1.48
C LYS A 109 -15.74 19.42 1.03
N GLU A 110 -14.50 19.81 0.82
CA GLU A 110 -13.43 18.92 0.37
C GLU A 110 -13.07 17.89 1.44
N ALA A 111 -12.88 18.32 2.68
CA ALA A 111 -12.60 17.43 3.81
C ALA A 111 -13.75 16.43 4.05
N THR A 112 -14.99 16.87 3.92
CA THR A 112 -16.17 16.01 4.04
C THR A 112 -16.20 14.94 2.95
N SER A 113 -15.95 15.33 1.70
CA SER A 113 -15.89 14.38 0.57
C SER A 113 -14.83 13.31 0.77
N ILE A 114 -13.64 13.72 1.22
CA ILE A 114 -12.55 12.79 1.52
C ILE A 114 -12.95 11.83 2.66
N ALA A 115 -13.51 12.37 3.74
CA ALA A 115 -13.94 11.58 4.90
C ALA A 115 -15.01 10.54 4.53
N ILE A 116 -15.96 10.90 3.69
CA ILE A 116 -17.00 9.98 3.20
C ILE A 116 -16.36 8.81 2.42
N GLN A 117 -15.48 9.11 1.50
CA GLN A 117 -14.83 8.08 0.69
C GLN A 117 -13.94 7.15 1.53
N VAL A 118 -13.18 7.69 2.47
CA VAL A 118 -12.39 6.91 3.42
C VAL A 118 -13.30 6.00 4.25
N SER A 119 -14.41 6.54 4.76
CA SER A 119 -15.39 5.76 5.55
C SER A 119 -15.99 4.61 4.75
N MET A 120 -16.29 4.82 3.47
CA MET A 120 -16.81 3.78 2.58
C MET A 120 -15.80 2.64 2.39
N GLY A 121 -14.52 2.98 2.20
CA GLY A 121 -13.45 1.98 2.13
C GLY A 121 -13.28 1.20 3.43
N LEU A 122 -13.27 1.88 4.55
CA LEU A 122 -13.17 1.25 5.88
C LEU A 122 -14.38 0.35 6.19
N GLU A 123 -15.58 0.78 5.83
CA GLU A 123 -16.78 -0.05 5.98
C GLU A 123 -16.67 -1.35 5.19
N ALA A 124 -16.20 -1.28 3.95
CA ALA A 124 -15.97 -2.47 3.12
C ALA A 124 -14.97 -3.44 3.78
N ALA A 125 -13.87 -2.92 4.34
CA ALA A 125 -12.91 -3.73 5.07
C ALA A 125 -13.51 -4.35 6.34
N HIS A 126 -14.22 -3.55 7.14
CA HIS A 126 -14.85 -4.01 8.37
C HIS A 126 -15.90 -5.11 8.12
N SER A 127 -16.62 -5.06 7.02
CA SER A 127 -17.59 -6.09 6.65
C SER A 127 -16.92 -7.44 6.35
N HIS A 128 -15.63 -7.46 6.07
CA HIS A 128 -14.81 -8.66 5.92
C HIS A 128 -13.98 -9.00 7.17
N GLY A 129 -14.27 -8.35 8.29
CA GLY A 129 -13.55 -8.55 9.55
C GLY A 129 -12.14 -7.97 9.58
N ILE A 130 -11.81 -7.08 8.65
CA ILE A 130 -10.48 -6.47 8.54
C ILE A 130 -10.51 -5.05 9.08
N VAL A 131 -9.65 -4.76 10.06
CA VAL A 131 -9.50 -3.45 10.67
C VAL A 131 -8.17 -2.85 10.21
N HIS A 132 -8.20 -1.62 9.71
CA HIS A 132 -7.01 -0.95 9.16
C HIS A 132 -5.91 -0.74 10.20
N ARG A 133 -6.25 -0.16 11.35
CA ARG A 133 -5.38 0.10 12.52
C ARG A 133 -4.36 1.21 12.37
N ASP A 134 -4.20 1.81 11.18
CA ASP A 134 -3.23 2.90 10.96
C ASP A 134 -3.75 3.91 9.94
N VAL A 135 -4.99 4.37 10.11
CA VAL A 135 -5.58 5.39 9.24
C VAL A 135 -4.92 6.74 9.51
N LYS A 136 -4.27 7.27 8.50
CA LYS A 136 -3.58 8.57 8.57
C LYS A 136 -3.39 9.13 7.14
N PRO A 137 -3.09 10.43 7.00
CA PRO A 137 -2.97 11.04 5.67
C PRO A 137 -1.92 10.38 4.75
N GLN A 138 -0.88 9.76 5.30
CA GLN A 138 0.12 9.04 4.53
C GLN A 138 -0.43 7.76 3.87
N ASN A 139 -1.50 7.19 4.45
CA ASN A 139 -2.12 5.94 3.99
C ASN A 139 -3.43 6.18 3.23
N ILE A 140 -3.64 7.40 2.76
CA ILE A 140 -4.78 7.79 1.92
C ILE A 140 -4.21 8.42 0.65
N ILE A 141 -4.64 7.92 -0.50
CA ILE A 141 -4.21 8.40 -1.80
C ILE A 141 -5.37 9.09 -2.50
N ILE A 142 -5.09 10.26 -3.06
CA ILE A 142 -6.03 10.99 -3.90
C ILE A 142 -5.55 10.85 -5.33
N SER A 143 -6.34 10.21 -6.19
CA SER A 143 -6.02 10.06 -7.59
C SER A 143 -6.22 11.38 -8.35
N MET A 144 -5.65 11.46 -9.55
CA MET A 144 -5.76 12.65 -10.40
C MET A 144 -7.20 12.96 -10.81
N ASP A 145 -8.09 11.95 -10.84
CA ASP A 145 -9.51 12.11 -11.12
C ASP A 145 -10.37 12.36 -9.86
N GLY A 146 -9.73 12.58 -8.72
CA GLY A 146 -10.40 12.94 -7.46
C GLY A 146 -10.91 11.77 -6.63
N LYS A 147 -10.60 10.53 -6.99
CA LYS A 147 -10.95 9.36 -6.18
C LYS A 147 -10.03 9.25 -4.97
N VAL A 148 -10.60 8.91 -3.83
CA VAL A 148 -9.88 8.71 -2.58
C VAL A 148 -9.80 7.22 -2.29
N LYS A 149 -8.59 6.72 -2.03
CA LYS A 149 -8.34 5.30 -1.77
C LYS A 149 -7.50 5.12 -0.52
N VAL A 150 -7.91 4.17 0.32
CA VAL A 150 -7.16 3.79 1.52
C VAL A 150 -6.18 2.67 1.16
N THR A 151 -4.98 2.75 1.69
CA THR A 151 -3.91 1.76 1.46
C THR A 151 -3.27 1.32 2.78
N ASP A 152 -2.40 0.33 2.72
CA ASP A 152 -1.58 -0.17 3.85
C ASP A 152 -2.39 -0.71 5.03
N PHE A 153 -3.37 -1.56 4.75
CA PHE A 153 -4.17 -2.24 5.78
C PHE A 153 -3.31 -3.15 6.65
N GLY A 154 -3.01 -2.69 7.88
CA GLY A 154 -2.31 -3.47 8.89
C GLY A 154 -0.80 -3.61 8.73
N ILE A 155 -0.23 -3.34 7.55
CA ILE A 155 1.20 -3.56 7.25
C ILE A 155 2.08 -2.59 8.06
N ALA A 156 1.70 -1.32 8.15
CA ALA A 156 2.47 -0.32 8.88
C ALA A 156 2.51 -0.61 10.39
N ARG A 157 1.48 -1.23 10.96
CA ARG A 157 1.43 -1.57 12.38
C ARG A 157 2.38 -2.69 12.76
N ALA A 158 2.81 -3.55 11.83
CA ALA A 158 3.81 -4.56 12.11
C ALA A 158 5.13 -3.94 12.61
N ALA A 159 5.50 -2.77 12.09
CA ALA A 159 6.69 -2.02 12.52
C ALA A 159 6.48 -1.28 13.84
N SER A 160 5.29 -0.71 14.08
CA SER A 160 5.01 0.08 15.27
C SER A 160 4.80 -0.75 16.54
N SER A 161 4.33 -1.99 16.42
CA SER A 161 4.15 -2.87 17.60
C SER A 161 5.46 -3.29 18.26
N ASN A 162 6.58 -3.21 17.55
CA ASN A 162 7.91 -3.50 18.09
C ASN A 162 8.55 -2.32 18.83
N THR A 163 8.04 -1.10 18.61
CA THR A 163 8.55 0.11 19.27
C THR A 163 7.96 0.30 20.68
N ILE A 164 6.79 -0.31 20.92
CA ILE A 164 6.09 -0.18 22.21
C ILE A 164 6.58 -1.21 23.24
N SER A 165 7.27 -2.27 22.80
CA SER A 165 7.79 -3.32 23.68
C SER A 165 9.17 -3.00 24.29
N SER A 166 9.71 -1.82 24.03
CA SER A 166 11.04 -1.42 24.49
C SER A 166 11.02 -0.30 25.55
N ASN A 167 9.90 -0.10 26.26
CA ASN A 167 9.83 0.80 27.42
C ASN A 167 9.32 0.04 28.63
#